data_6f9d7fc44c1606d5fe586d28bd1fbc8d
#
_entry.id   6f9d7fc44c1606d5fe586d28bd1fbc8d
#
_cell.length_a   1.000
_cell.length_b   1.000
_cell.length_c   1.000
_cell.angle_alpha   90.00
_cell.angle_beta   90.00
_cell.angle_gamma   90.00
#
_symmetry.space_group_name_H-M   'P 1'
#
loop_
_entity.id
_entity.type
_entity.pdbx_description
1 polymer ?
#
loop_
_entity_poly.entity_id
_entity_poly.type
_entity_poly.pdbx_seq_one_letter_code
_entity_poly.pdbx_strand_id
1 'polypeptide(L)'
;MLDERLVTVLTNEDIRLLRVEWLLAQREDYKIPRRQELEILERADQGLSPFLTGEEAAALIRNGAREVGTLSYGWLLPWDPDPTGERLRLLQRVLKQRPGIKAIFWDQATLYQPPRIDREQAAFDRALDVMMDLYASALGTTCVLLPKPQRCS
;
A
#
# COMPACT_ATOMS: atom_id res chain seq x y z
N MET A 1 3.94 7.52 -20.68
CA MET A 1 3.31 6.31 -21.23
C MET A 1 2.89 5.38 -20.11
N LEU A 2 1.67 4.87 -20.17
CA LEU A 2 1.14 3.95 -19.16
C LEU A 2 1.81 2.58 -19.30
N ASP A 3 2.26 2.02 -18.18
CA ASP A 3 2.84 0.67 -18.18
C ASP A 3 1.72 -0.38 -18.02
N GLU A 4 1.47 -1.12 -19.09
CA GLU A 4 0.44 -2.15 -19.10
C GLU A 4 0.75 -3.31 -18.15
N ARG A 5 2.03 -3.57 -17.84
CA ARG A 5 2.40 -4.58 -16.86
C ARG A 5 1.93 -4.19 -15.46
N LEU A 6 2.05 -2.91 -15.11
CA LEU A 6 1.57 -2.40 -13.83
C LEU A 6 0.05 -2.56 -13.73
N VAL A 7 -0.66 -2.20 -14.79
CA VAL A 7 -2.12 -2.38 -14.84
C VAL A 7 -2.51 -3.84 -14.65
N THR A 8 -1.76 -4.76 -15.30
CA THR A 8 -2.03 -6.19 -15.20
C THR A 8 -1.87 -6.71 -13.78
N VAL A 9 -0.77 -6.38 -13.09
CA VAL A 9 -0.54 -6.86 -11.72
C VAL A 9 -1.53 -6.27 -10.73
N LEU A 10 -2.00 -5.04 -10.97
CA LEU A 10 -3.05 -4.44 -10.13
C LEU A 10 -4.40 -5.11 -10.38
N THR A 11 -4.76 -5.32 -11.64
CA THR A 11 -6.02 -5.97 -12.00
C THR A 11 -6.09 -7.40 -11.46
N ASN A 12 -4.98 -8.13 -11.51
CA ASN A 12 -4.88 -9.49 -10.99
C ASN A 12 -4.70 -9.56 -9.48
N GLU A 13 -4.56 -8.40 -8.83
CA GLU A 13 -4.35 -8.29 -7.39
C GLU A 13 -3.04 -8.91 -6.90
N ASP A 14 -2.04 -9.03 -7.77
CA ASP A 14 -0.67 -9.39 -7.35
C ASP A 14 -0.11 -8.29 -6.44
N ILE A 15 -0.40 -7.02 -6.78
CA ILE A 15 -0.23 -5.86 -5.92
C ILE A 15 -1.62 -5.34 -5.59
N ARG A 16 -1.88 -5.05 -4.33
CA ARG A 16 -3.12 -4.37 -3.92
C ARG A 16 -2.77 -2.99 -3.38
N LEU A 17 -3.71 -2.06 -3.46
CA LEU A 17 -3.51 -0.72 -2.92
C LEU A 17 -4.44 -0.53 -1.73
N LEU A 18 -3.90 0.07 -0.67
CA LEU A 18 -4.67 0.42 0.52
C LEU A 18 -5.62 1.57 0.20
N ARG A 19 -6.84 1.47 0.68
CA ARG A 19 -7.85 2.53 0.54
C ARG A 19 -7.58 3.63 1.57
N VAL A 20 -7.40 4.85 1.11
CA VAL A 20 -7.10 5.99 2.00
C VAL A 20 -8.22 6.21 3.01
N GLU A 21 -9.48 6.10 2.61
CA GLU A 21 -10.59 6.22 3.56
C GLU A 21 -10.46 5.23 4.73
N TRP A 22 -10.06 3.99 4.43
CA TRP A 22 -9.86 2.98 5.47
C TRP A 22 -8.70 3.34 6.38
N LEU A 23 -7.58 3.82 5.80
CA LEU A 23 -6.41 4.22 6.58
C LEU A 23 -6.76 5.37 7.54
N LEU A 24 -7.52 6.36 7.07
CA LEU A 24 -7.89 7.51 7.87
C LEU A 24 -8.91 7.17 8.96
N ALA A 25 -9.64 6.08 8.82
CA ALA A 25 -10.60 5.62 9.80
C ALA A 25 -9.95 4.86 10.97
N GLN A 26 -8.66 4.51 10.87
CA GLN A 26 -7.99 3.75 11.91
C GLN A 26 -7.62 4.63 13.11
N ARG A 27 -7.63 4.02 14.30
CA ARG A 27 -7.24 4.70 15.55
C ARG A 27 -5.74 5.00 15.54
N GLU A 28 -5.34 5.98 16.35
CA GLU A 28 -3.95 6.41 16.46
C GLU A 28 -2.99 5.29 16.91
N ASP A 29 -3.50 4.34 17.69
CA ASP A 29 -2.70 3.23 18.20
C ASP A 29 -2.74 1.98 17.32
N TYR A 30 -3.41 2.06 16.17
CA TYR A 30 -3.54 0.92 15.27
C TYR A 30 -2.20 0.57 14.64
N LYS A 31 -1.89 -0.73 14.63
CA LYS A 31 -0.72 -1.25 13.92
C LYS A 31 -1.20 -1.97 12.68
N ILE A 32 -0.73 -1.53 11.52
CA ILE A 32 -1.17 -2.12 10.27
C ILE A 32 -0.64 -3.54 10.15
N PRO A 33 -1.52 -4.54 9.90
CA PRO A 33 -1.07 -5.91 9.71
C PRO A 33 -0.53 -6.15 8.31
N ARG A 34 0.07 -7.32 8.12
CA ARG A 34 0.53 -7.72 6.78
C ARG A 34 -0.66 -8.02 5.88
N ARG A 35 -0.38 -8.10 4.57
CA ARG A 35 -1.43 -8.27 3.55
C ARG A 35 -2.35 -9.45 3.80
N GLN A 36 -1.80 -10.62 4.17
CA GLN A 36 -2.62 -11.82 4.39
C GLN A 36 -3.65 -11.62 5.49
N GLU A 37 -3.28 -10.92 6.55
CA GLU A 37 -4.20 -10.61 7.65
C GLU A 37 -5.25 -9.57 7.23
N LEU A 38 -4.85 -8.59 6.43
CA LEU A 38 -5.78 -7.61 5.88
C LEU A 38 -6.80 -8.26 4.93
N GLU A 39 -6.39 -9.27 4.16
CA GLU A 39 -7.31 -10.00 3.30
C GLU A 39 -8.34 -10.80 4.13
N ILE A 40 -7.94 -11.32 5.28
CA ILE A 40 -8.86 -11.98 6.20
C ILE A 40 -9.89 -10.97 6.73
N LEU A 41 -9.43 -9.78 7.11
CA LEU A 41 -10.34 -8.72 7.56
C LEU A 41 -11.30 -8.31 6.45
N GLU A 42 -10.81 -8.20 5.23
CA GLU A 42 -11.64 -7.85 4.06
C GLU A 42 -12.78 -8.84 3.86
N ARG A 43 -12.49 -10.14 4.00
CA ARG A 43 -13.50 -11.18 3.84
C ARG A 43 -14.48 -11.28 5.02
N ALA A 44 -14.01 -10.93 6.22
CA ALA A 44 -14.81 -11.06 7.44
C ALA A 44 -15.73 -9.87 7.66
N ASP A 45 -15.34 -8.69 7.23
CA ASP A 45 -16.08 -7.45 7.46
C ASP A 45 -16.77 -7.01 6.17
N GLN A 46 -18.08 -6.71 6.28
CA GLN A 46 -18.86 -6.18 5.18
C GLN A 46 -18.83 -4.65 5.09
N GLY A 47 -18.06 -4.00 5.97
CA GLY A 47 -17.89 -2.56 5.97
C GLY A 47 -16.85 -2.10 4.94
N LEU A 48 -16.20 -1.00 5.25
CA LEU A 48 -15.20 -0.42 4.36
C LEU A 48 -13.98 -1.34 4.23
N SER A 49 -13.66 -1.76 3.01
CA SER A 49 -12.52 -2.63 2.75
C SER A 49 -11.20 -1.89 2.95
N PRO A 50 -10.17 -2.54 3.53
CA PRO A 50 -8.84 -1.96 3.60
C PRO A 50 -8.20 -1.77 2.23
N PHE A 51 -8.64 -2.52 1.20
CA PHE A 51 -8.06 -2.48 -0.13
C PHE A 51 -9.04 -1.96 -1.19
N LEU A 52 -8.49 -1.29 -2.21
CA LEU A 52 -9.21 -1.11 -3.46
C LEU A 52 -9.31 -2.46 -4.19
N THR A 53 -10.35 -2.63 -4.99
CA THR A 53 -10.39 -3.76 -5.92
C THR A 53 -9.31 -3.59 -6.99
N GLY A 54 -8.94 -4.67 -7.67
CA GLY A 54 -7.98 -4.58 -8.76
C GLY A 54 -8.41 -3.61 -9.86
N GLU A 55 -9.70 -3.58 -10.18
CA GLU A 55 -10.25 -2.67 -11.18
C GLU A 55 -10.18 -1.20 -10.73
N GLU A 56 -10.52 -0.93 -9.47
CA GLU A 56 -10.41 0.42 -8.91
C GLU A 56 -8.97 0.92 -8.94
N ALA A 57 -8.02 0.06 -8.52
CA ALA A 57 -6.60 0.40 -8.51
C ALA A 57 -6.07 0.68 -9.92
N ALA A 58 -6.40 -0.18 -10.88
CA ALA A 58 -5.99 0.00 -12.27
C ALA A 58 -6.57 1.28 -12.86
N ALA A 59 -7.81 1.61 -12.52
CA ALA A 59 -8.45 2.83 -13.01
C ALA A 59 -7.75 4.09 -12.51
N LEU A 60 -7.29 4.10 -11.25
CA LEU A 60 -6.56 5.25 -10.71
C LEU A 60 -5.25 5.47 -11.47
N ILE A 61 -4.53 4.39 -11.79
CA ILE A 61 -3.28 4.50 -12.56
C ILE A 61 -3.55 4.99 -13.99
N ARG A 62 -4.57 4.45 -14.65
CA ARG A 62 -4.94 4.87 -16.01
C ARG A 62 -5.37 6.32 -16.08
N ASN A 63 -5.99 6.81 -15.02
CA ASN A 63 -6.48 8.18 -14.95
C ASN A 63 -5.34 9.20 -14.93
N GLY A 64 -4.15 8.81 -14.49
CA GLY A 64 -2.96 9.67 -14.53
C GLY A 64 -3.02 10.90 -13.64
N ALA A 65 -3.95 10.96 -12.70
CA ALA A 65 -4.16 12.13 -11.84
C ALA A 65 -3.29 12.14 -10.58
N ARG A 66 -2.33 11.22 -10.47
CA ARG A 66 -1.41 11.09 -9.33
C ARG A 66 -2.15 10.89 -8.01
N GLU A 67 -3.23 10.12 -8.05
CA GLU A 67 -4.07 9.81 -6.89
C GLU A 67 -3.54 8.64 -6.06
N VAL A 68 -2.48 7.98 -6.51
CA VAL A 68 -1.83 6.87 -5.81
C VAL A 68 -0.53 7.36 -5.18
N GLY A 69 -0.40 7.15 -3.87
CA GLY A 69 0.84 7.41 -3.16
C GLY A 69 1.64 6.13 -2.96
N THR A 70 2.96 6.23 -3.10
CA THR A 70 3.88 5.13 -2.74
C THR A 70 4.62 5.55 -1.49
N LEU A 71 4.60 4.69 -0.47
CA LEU A 71 5.23 4.98 0.81
C LEU A 71 6.68 4.54 0.78
N SER A 72 7.59 5.49 1.06
CA SER A 72 9.02 5.20 1.15
C SER A 72 9.52 5.52 2.55
N TYR A 73 10.20 4.56 3.18
CA TYR A 73 10.70 4.71 4.56
C TYR A 73 11.76 3.64 4.85
N GLY A 74 12.54 3.86 5.92
CA GLY A 74 13.45 2.84 6.43
C GLY A 74 12.76 1.98 7.49
N TRP A 75 13.04 0.68 7.50
CA TRP A 75 12.54 -0.22 8.53
C TRP A 75 13.33 -0.01 9.83
N LEU A 76 12.61 0.04 10.95
CA LEU A 76 13.24 0.08 12.27
C LEU A 76 13.71 -1.30 12.72
N LEU A 77 12.89 -2.31 12.44
CA LEU A 77 13.15 -3.71 12.73
C LEU A 77 13.00 -4.52 11.46
N PRO A 78 13.85 -5.55 11.25
CA PRO A 78 13.79 -6.34 10.01
C PRO A 78 12.45 -7.04 9.74
N TRP A 79 11.70 -7.31 10.81
CA TRP A 79 10.43 -8.06 10.72
C TRP A 79 9.19 -7.21 10.95
N ASP A 80 9.37 -5.96 11.33
CA ASP A 80 8.25 -5.06 11.65
C ASP A 80 8.59 -3.64 11.21
N PRO A 81 8.02 -3.18 10.10
CA PRO A 81 8.29 -1.84 9.58
C PRO A 81 7.68 -0.71 10.40
N ASP A 82 6.72 -1.02 11.27
CA ASP A 82 6.02 -0.01 12.05
C ASP A 82 5.67 -0.51 13.46
N PRO A 83 6.68 -0.85 14.28
CA PRO A 83 6.43 -1.50 15.57
C PRO A 83 5.63 -0.65 16.57
N THR A 84 5.66 0.67 16.44
CA THR A 84 4.96 1.59 17.35
C THR A 84 3.66 2.16 16.75
N GLY A 85 3.39 1.90 15.48
CA GLY A 85 2.27 2.53 14.77
C GLY A 85 2.55 3.98 14.36
N GLU A 86 3.76 4.47 14.59
CA GLU A 86 4.12 5.88 14.32
C GLU A 86 4.05 6.23 12.84
N ARG A 87 4.47 5.30 11.97
CA ARG A 87 4.42 5.55 10.51
C ARG A 87 3.01 5.69 10.01
N LEU A 88 2.09 4.89 10.53
CA LEU A 88 0.68 5.05 10.19
C LEU A 88 0.17 6.43 10.60
N ARG A 89 0.53 6.89 11.79
CA ARG A 89 0.12 8.23 12.25
C ARG A 89 0.68 9.34 11.37
N LEU A 90 1.96 9.22 10.99
CA LEU A 90 2.60 10.18 10.08
C LEU A 90 1.94 10.16 8.71
N LEU A 91 1.65 8.98 8.21
CA LEU A 91 0.96 8.82 6.93
C LEU A 91 -0.43 9.44 6.97
N GLN A 92 -1.18 9.23 8.04
CA GLN A 92 -2.51 9.84 8.21
C GLN A 92 -2.43 11.36 8.14
N ARG A 93 -1.42 11.97 8.77
CA ARG A 93 -1.22 13.43 8.71
C ARG A 93 -0.97 13.91 7.29
N VAL A 94 -0.10 13.21 6.57
CA VAL A 94 0.21 13.56 5.17
C VAL A 94 -1.04 13.45 4.30
N LEU A 95 -1.80 12.38 4.48
CA LEU A 95 -3.01 12.13 3.69
C LEU A 95 -4.10 13.18 3.94
N LYS A 96 -4.20 13.68 5.18
CA LYS A 96 -5.14 14.76 5.49
C LYS A 96 -4.77 16.06 4.80
N GLN A 97 -3.47 16.28 4.55
CA GLN A 97 -2.97 17.45 3.83
C GLN A 97 -3.00 17.29 2.32
N ARG A 98 -3.20 16.06 1.83
CA ARG A 98 -3.21 15.75 0.40
C ARG A 98 -4.46 14.95 0.03
N PRO A 99 -5.64 15.59 0.04
CA PRO A 99 -6.91 14.88 -0.20
C PRO A 99 -7.05 14.28 -1.60
N GLY A 100 -6.16 14.66 -2.53
CA GLY A 100 -6.15 14.06 -3.86
C GLY A 100 -5.60 12.64 -3.89
N ILE A 101 -4.85 12.21 -2.87
CA ILE A 101 -4.34 10.83 -2.81
C ILE A 101 -5.47 9.92 -2.31
N LYS A 102 -5.82 8.91 -3.10
CA LYS A 102 -6.94 8.01 -2.81
C LYS A 102 -6.53 6.60 -2.44
N ALA A 103 -5.29 6.23 -2.75
CA ALA A 103 -4.78 4.89 -2.50
C ALA A 103 -3.30 4.95 -2.17
N ILE A 104 -2.83 3.97 -1.40
CA ILE A 104 -1.44 3.90 -0.95
C ILE A 104 -0.86 2.52 -1.27
N PHE A 105 0.34 2.52 -1.85
CA PHE A 105 1.22 1.36 -1.88
C PHE A 105 2.14 1.40 -0.65
N TRP A 106 2.01 0.38 0.20
CA TRP A 106 2.87 0.17 1.36
C TRP A 106 3.25 -1.31 1.34
N ASP A 107 4.49 -1.62 0.99
CA ASP A 107 4.92 -2.97 0.65
C ASP A 107 4.53 -4.03 1.67
N GLN A 108 4.65 -3.75 2.97
CA GLN A 108 4.25 -4.68 4.03
C GLN A 108 2.78 -5.09 3.93
N ALA A 109 1.93 -4.16 3.56
CA ALA A 109 0.47 -4.37 3.56
C ALA A 109 -0.09 -4.70 2.18
N THR A 110 0.64 -4.38 1.11
CA THR A 110 0.13 -4.50 -0.25
C THR A 110 0.79 -5.63 -1.05
N LEU A 111 1.90 -6.16 -0.57
CA LEU A 111 2.56 -7.35 -1.11
C LEU A 111 2.47 -8.49 -0.12
N TYR A 112 2.37 -9.72 -0.64
CA TYR A 112 2.36 -10.89 0.25
C TYR A 112 3.69 -11.02 1.01
N GLN A 113 3.60 -11.28 2.32
CA GLN A 113 4.74 -11.38 3.21
C GLN A 113 5.04 -12.84 3.57
N PRO A 114 6.29 -13.18 3.92
CA PRO A 114 6.60 -14.54 4.38
C PRO A 114 5.85 -14.87 5.69
N PRO A 115 5.48 -16.13 5.92
CA PRO A 115 5.54 -17.26 4.98
C PRO A 115 4.48 -17.14 3.90
N ARG A 116 4.84 -17.53 2.68
CA ARG A 116 3.93 -17.48 1.52
C ARG A 116 3.60 -18.88 1.05
N ILE A 117 2.33 -19.14 0.74
CA ILE A 117 1.95 -20.35 -0.01
C ILE A 117 2.34 -20.15 -1.48
N ASP A 118 2.31 -21.24 -2.28
CA ASP A 118 2.79 -21.17 -3.66
C ASP A 118 2.11 -20.09 -4.49
N ARG A 119 0.80 -19.93 -4.36
CA ARG A 119 0.04 -18.90 -5.06
C ARG A 119 0.51 -17.48 -4.67
N GLU A 120 0.77 -17.28 -3.39
CA GLU A 120 1.23 -15.98 -2.87
C GLU A 120 2.66 -15.68 -3.33
N GLN A 121 3.53 -16.71 -3.38
CA GLN A 121 4.89 -16.55 -3.86
C GLN A 121 4.91 -16.17 -5.34
N ALA A 122 4.07 -16.82 -6.15
CA ALA A 122 3.97 -16.49 -7.56
C ALA A 122 3.48 -15.07 -7.78
N ALA A 123 2.47 -14.63 -7.02
CA ALA A 123 1.98 -13.25 -7.08
C ALA A 123 3.06 -12.25 -6.67
N PHE A 124 3.80 -12.55 -5.61
CA PHE A 124 4.89 -11.70 -5.15
C PHE A 124 5.99 -11.57 -6.21
N ASP A 125 6.37 -12.68 -6.86
CA ASP A 125 7.38 -12.66 -7.91
C ASP A 125 6.95 -11.78 -9.09
N ARG A 126 5.67 -11.89 -9.51
CA ARG A 126 5.14 -11.03 -10.58
C ARG A 126 5.13 -9.56 -10.16
N ALA A 127 4.80 -9.30 -8.91
CA ALA A 127 4.78 -7.94 -8.37
C ALA A 127 6.18 -7.31 -8.38
N LEU A 128 7.22 -8.07 -8.00
CA LEU A 128 8.58 -7.56 -7.97
C LEU A 128 9.06 -7.09 -9.35
N ASP A 129 8.64 -7.79 -10.42
CA ASP A 129 9.04 -7.44 -11.78
C ASP A 129 8.57 -6.05 -12.22
N VAL A 130 7.50 -5.54 -11.61
CA VAL A 130 6.92 -4.24 -11.98
C VAL A 130 6.90 -3.22 -10.84
N MET A 131 7.42 -3.59 -9.67
CA MET A 131 7.39 -2.71 -8.49
C MET A 131 8.10 -1.38 -8.73
N MET A 132 9.22 -1.40 -9.45
CA MET A 132 9.96 -0.18 -9.76
C MET A 132 9.14 0.77 -10.65
N ASP A 133 8.28 0.22 -11.51
CA ASP A 133 7.40 1.03 -12.35
C ASP A 133 6.36 1.77 -11.51
N LEU A 134 5.90 1.16 -10.43
CA LEU A 134 4.97 1.81 -9.51
C LEU A 134 5.62 3.05 -8.85
N TYR A 135 6.86 2.92 -8.40
CA TYR A 135 7.58 4.04 -7.81
C TYR A 135 7.94 5.11 -8.85
N ALA A 136 8.27 4.68 -10.06
CA ALA A 136 8.76 5.57 -11.12
C ALA A 136 7.64 6.17 -11.98
N SER A 137 6.38 5.78 -11.77
CA SER A 137 5.28 6.25 -12.61
C SER A 137 5.07 7.76 -12.44
N ALA A 138 5.44 8.52 -13.45
CA ALA A 138 5.26 9.97 -13.46
C ALA A 138 3.80 10.36 -13.66
N LEU A 139 2.98 9.46 -14.18
CA LEU A 139 1.59 9.73 -14.53
C LEU A 139 0.60 9.37 -13.44
N GLY A 140 0.87 8.30 -12.68
CA GLY A 140 -0.11 7.72 -11.79
C GLY A 140 0.22 7.71 -10.30
N THR A 141 1.48 7.97 -9.90
CA THR A 141 1.87 7.82 -8.50
C THR A 141 2.57 9.07 -7.95
N THR A 142 2.46 9.24 -6.64
CA THR A 142 3.18 10.28 -5.89
C THR A 142 3.98 9.58 -4.80
N CYS A 143 5.29 9.85 -4.73
CA CYS A 143 6.12 9.28 -3.68
C CYS A 143 5.90 10.03 -2.36
N VAL A 144 5.54 9.29 -1.31
CA VAL A 144 5.39 9.83 0.03
C VAL A 144 6.58 9.37 0.86
N LEU A 145 7.41 10.33 1.28
CA LEU A 145 8.57 10.05 2.13
C LEU A 145 8.17 10.31 3.58
N LEU A 146 8.32 9.30 4.42
CA LEU A 146 8.15 9.47 5.86
C LEU A 146 9.50 9.63 6.53
N PRO A 147 9.61 10.57 7.48
CA PRO A 147 10.85 10.70 8.25
C PRO A 147 11.09 9.45 9.09
N LYS A 148 12.36 9.18 9.40
CA LYS A 148 12.68 8.12 10.34
C LYS A 148 12.08 8.47 11.70
N PRO A 149 11.41 7.53 12.38
CA PRO A 149 10.93 7.78 13.74
C PRO A 149 12.13 8.11 14.64
N GLN A 150 11.93 9.08 15.53
CA GLN A 150 12.98 9.40 16.49
C GLN A 150 13.12 8.23 17.46
N ARG A 151 14.38 7.76 17.61
CA ARG A 151 14.67 6.76 18.63
C ARG A 151 14.53 7.42 19.99
N CYS A 152 13.75 6.83 20.87
CA CYS A 152 13.78 7.22 22.27
C CYS A 152 15.19 6.91 22.82
N SER A 153 15.86 7.94 23.20
CA SER A 153 17.17 7.81 23.86
C SER A 153 16.98 7.31 25.29
#